data_6b81b63a861d01bbfb21d197e1104b0d
#
_entry.id   6b81b63a861d01bbfb21d197e1104b0d
#
_cell.length_a   1.000
_cell.length_b   1.000
_cell.length_c   1.000
_cell.angle_alpha   90.00
_cell.angle_beta   90.00
_cell.angle_gamma   90.00
#
_symmetry.space_group_name_H-M   'P 1'
#
loop_
_entity.id
_entity.type
_entity.pdbx_description
1 polymer ?
#
loop_
_entity_poly.entity_id
_entity_poly.type
_entity_poly.pdbx_seq_one_letter_code
_entity_poly.pdbx_strand_id
1 'polypeptide(L)'
;SNGLAVNTYLQTKEFSSVFVAGDSATLPNSLPKQASIALDMGLHAATNINRFCAKRSLKPLKAQTKPIILSLGDINTYFIQGQLVLASPVLATAKEAVYQFYMARLSALLPLEQRVLGIAERMIISTEKLLLVEILKLRPRVLLGRSKVL
;
A
#
# COMPACT_ATOMS: atom_id res chain seq x y z
N SER A 1 1.92 1.81 -19.96
CA SER A 1 1.78 0.67 -19.04
C SER A 1 0.99 -0.42 -19.75
N ASN A 2 1.50 -1.65 -19.75
CA ASN A 2 0.91 -2.77 -20.52
C ASN A 2 -0.19 -3.52 -19.74
N GLY A 3 -0.91 -2.87 -18.85
CA GLY A 3 -2.02 -3.49 -18.11
C GLY A 3 -3.36 -3.36 -18.82
N LEU A 4 -4.33 -4.18 -18.40
CA LEU A 4 -5.70 -4.14 -18.89
C LEU A 4 -6.43 -2.90 -18.33
N ALA A 5 -7.09 -2.14 -19.21
CA ALA A 5 -7.87 -0.97 -18.81
C ALA A 5 -9.10 -1.40 -18.00
N VAL A 6 -9.24 -0.83 -16.79
CA VAL A 6 -10.36 -1.09 -15.90
C VAL A 6 -11.06 0.19 -15.48
N ASN A 7 -12.33 0.06 -15.09
CA ASN A 7 -13.09 1.14 -14.49
C ASN A 7 -12.76 1.28 -12.98
N THR A 8 -13.39 2.22 -12.29
CA THR A 8 -13.19 2.45 -10.85
C THR A 8 -13.67 1.30 -9.97
N TYR A 9 -14.43 0.36 -10.50
CA TYR A 9 -14.89 -0.85 -9.82
C TYR A 9 -13.95 -2.04 -10.02
N LEU A 10 -12.84 -1.85 -10.77
CA LEU A 10 -11.87 -2.86 -11.21
C LEU A 10 -12.39 -3.85 -12.26
N GLN A 11 -13.48 -3.52 -12.95
CA GLN A 11 -13.98 -4.30 -14.08
C GLN A 11 -13.30 -3.87 -15.38
N THR A 12 -13.07 -4.81 -16.29
CA THR A 12 -12.63 -4.48 -17.65
C THR A 12 -13.75 -3.72 -18.39
N LYS A 13 -13.34 -2.92 -19.38
CA LYS A 13 -14.32 -2.15 -20.17
C LYS A 13 -15.18 -3.05 -21.07
N GLU A 14 -14.61 -4.16 -21.53
CA GLU A 14 -15.27 -5.06 -22.49
C GLU A 14 -16.17 -6.08 -21.81
N PHE A 15 -15.80 -6.53 -20.62
CA PHE A 15 -16.54 -7.59 -19.91
C PHE A 15 -16.78 -7.19 -18.45
N SER A 16 -18.04 -6.89 -18.13
CA SER A 16 -18.44 -6.50 -16.78
C SER A 16 -18.27 -7.61 -15.72
N SER A 17 -18.13 -8.86 -16.14
CA SER A 17 -17.86 -10.01 -15.26
C SER A 17 -16.38 -10.27 -14.99
N VAL A 18 -15.48 -9.55 -15.68
CA VAL A 18 -14.03 -9.72 -15.53
C VAL A 18 -13.47 -8.58 -14.66
N PHE A 19 -12.83 -8.96 -13.56
CA PHE A 19 -12.18 -8.04 -12.63
C PHE A 19 -10.66 -8.21 -12.72
N VAL A 20 -9.93 -7.09 -12.70
CA VAL A 20 -8.47 -7.07 -12.76
C VAL A 20 -7.93 -6.20 -11.63
N ALA A 21 -6.92 -6.69 -10.92
CA ALA A 21 -6.32 -6.02 -9.78
C ALA A 21 -4.79 -6.04 -9.84
N GLY A 22 -4.16 -5.17 -9.05
CA GLY A 22 -2.71 -5.08 -8.95
C GLY A 22 -2.06 -4.49 -10.19
N ASP A 23 -0.84 -4.90 -10.46
CA ASP A 23 0.00 -4.36 -11.53
C ASP A 23 -0.52 -4.63 -12.94
N SER A 24 -1.42 -5.62 -13.08
CA SER A 24 -2.09 -5.95 -14.33
C SER A 24 -3.23 -5.00 -14.69
N ALA A 25 -3.71 -4.20 -13.73
CA ALA A 25 -4.80 -3.25 -13.94
C ALA A 25 -4.28 -1.85 -14.28
N THR A 26 -4.89 -1.22 -15.27
CA THR A 26 -4.66 0.19 -15.60
C THR A 26 -5.93 0.99 -15.27
N LEU A 27 -5.88 1.73 -14.18
CA LEU A 27 -6.96 2.60 -13.72
C LEU A 27 -6.95 3.94 -14.48
N PRO A 28 -8.10 4.64 -14.57
CA PRO A 28 -8.16 6.01 -15.13
C PRO A 28 -7.20 6.98 -14.42
N ASN A 29 -7.11 6.87 -13.09
CA ASN A 29 -6.11 7.55 -12.28
C ASN A 29 -5.02 6.55 -11.92
N SER A 30 -3.84 6.69 -12.52
CA SER A 30 -2.73 5.78 -12.31
C SER A 30 -2.32 5.73 -10.83
N LEU A 31 -2.19 4.52 -10.30
CA LEU A 31 -1.66 4.28 -8.96
C LEU A 31 -0.22 3.75 -9.05
N PRO A 32 0.63 4.05 -8.06
CA PRO A 32 1.95 3.44 -7.98
C PRO A 32 1.85 1.91 -7.91
N LYS A 33 2.75 1.23 -8.63
CA LYS A 33 2.84 -0.23 -8.58
C LYS A 33 3.55 -0.65 -7.30
N GLN A 34 2.78 -1.05 -6.31
CA GLN A 34 3.26 -1.46 -4.98
C GLN A 34 2.47 -2.68 -4.52
N ALA A 35 3.16 -3.62 -3.87
CA ALA A 35 2.54 -4.85 -3.34
C ALA A 35 1.36 -4.55 -2.39
N SER A 36 1.49 -3.54 -1.55
CA SER A 36 0.44 -3.12 -0.62
C SER A 36 -0.81 -2.56 -1.34
N ILE A 37 -0.63 -1.86 -2.45
CA ILE A 37 -1.74 -1.35 -3.27
C ILE A 37 -2.37 -2.51 -4.05
N ALA A 38 -1.54 -3.41 -4.61
CA ALA A 38 -2.02 -4.58 -5.31
C ALA A 38 -2.89 -5.48 -4.41
N LEU A 39 -2.49 -5.66 -3.14
CA LEU A 39 -3.28 -6.40 -2.16
C LEU A 39 -4.63 -5.73 -1.87
N ASP A 40 -4.65 -4.42 -1.66
CA ASP A 40 -5.89 -3.68 -1.42
C ASP A 40 -6.83 -3.77 -2.63
N MET A 41 -6.28 -3.66 -3.85
CA MET A 41 -7.04 -3.85 -5.08
C MET A 41 -7.62 -5.26 -5.17
N GLY A 42 -6.85 -6.29 -4.82
CA GLY A 42 -7.32 -7.69 -4.80
C GLY A 42 -8.49 -7.89 -3.82
N LEU A 43 -8.37 -7.38 -2.60
CA LEU A 43 -9.43 -7.43 -1.59
C LEU A 43 -10.69 -6.66 -2.04
N HIS A 44 -10.48 -5.50 -2.68
CA HIS A 44 -11.57 -4.72 -3.23
C HIS A 44 -12.26 -5.43 -4.40
N ALA A 45 -11.49 -6.03 -5.31
CA ALA A 45 -12.02 -6.83 -6.41
C ALA A 45 -12.85 -8.01 -5.88
N ALA A 46 -12.34 -8.77 -4.90
CA ALA A 46 -13.07 -9.87 -4.27
C ALA A 46 -14.40 -9.40 -3.66
N THR A 47 -14.39 -8.23 -2.98
CA THR A 47 -15.61 -7.62 -2.45
C THR A 47 -16.60 -7.30 -3.57
N ASN A 48 -16.14 -6.71 -4.67
CA ASN A 48 -16.99 -6.37 -5.80
C ASN A 48 -17.49 -7.61 -6.57
N ILE A 49 -16.68 -8.66 -6.68
CA ILE A 49 -17.12 -9.94 -7.25
C ILE A 49 -18.29 -10.51 -6.44
N ASN A 50 -18.17 -10.56 -5.11
CA ASN A 50 -19.25 -11.04 -4.23
C ASN A 50 -20.52 -10.18 -4.38
N ARG A 51 -20.36 -8.85 -4.52
CA ARG A 51 -21.50 -7.95 -4.74
C ARG A 51 -22.13 -8.14 -6.12
N PHE A 52 -21.31 -8.36 -7.14
CA PHE A 52 -21.75 -8.63 -8.51
C PHE A 52 -22.57 -9.94 -8.56
N CYS A 53 -22.07 -11.02 -7.97
CA CYS A 53 -22.79 -12.29 -7.88
C CYS A 53 -24.12 -12.17 -7.11
N ALA A 54 -24.12 -11.35 -6.06
CA ALA A 54 -25.32 -11.06 -5.26
C ALA A 54 -26.24 -10.00 -5.89
N LYS A 55 -25.99 -9.55 -7.13
CA LYS A 55 -26.73 -8.48 -7.83
C LYS A 55 -26.85 -7.18 -7.01
N ARG A 56 -25.83 -6.84 -6.23
CA ARG A 56 -25.73 -5.61 -5.43
C ARG A 56 -24.87 -4.58 -6.16
N SER A 57 -25.13 -3.29 -5.89
CA SER A 57 -24.33 -2.19 -6.44
C SER A 57 -22.84 -2.34 -6.08
N LEU A 58 -21.95 -2.15 -7.05
CA LEU A 58 -20.49 -2.21 -6.84
C LEU A 58 -20.01 -0.96 -6.09
N LYS A 59 -18.87 -1.08 -5.43
CA LYS A 59 -18.23 0.01 -4.71
C LYS A 59 -17.03 0.53 -5.51
N PRO A 60 -16.87 1.84 -5.71
CA PRO A 60 -15.69 2.38 -6.37
C PRO A 60 -14.46 2.19 -5.49
N LEU A 61 -13.31 1.92 -6.11
CA LEU A 61 -12.03 1.87 -5.43
C LEU A 61 -11.66 3.28 -4.95
N LYS A 62 -11.45 3.42 -3.65
CA LYS A 62 -10.87 4.63 -3.07
C LYS A 62 -9.36 4.50 -3.10
N ALA A 63 -8.74 5.13 -4.08
CA ALA A 63 -7.29 5.14 -4.20
C ALA A 63 -6.65 5.86 -2.99
N GLN A 64 -5.73 5.18 -2.33
CA GLN A 64 -4.90 5.76 -1.26
C GLN A 64 -3.44 5.69 -1.70
N THR A 65 -2.75 6.82 -1.62
CA THR A 65 -1.29 6.83 -1.76
C THR A 65 -0.69 6.28 -0.48
N LYS A 66 0.19 5.29 -0.63
CA LYS A 66 0.94 4.71 0.50
C LYS A 66 2.40 5.15 0.41
N PRO A 67 3.09 5.26 1.56
CA PRO A 67 4.52 5.53 1.55
C PRO A 67 5.27 4.40 0.84
N ILE A 68 6.41 4.73 0.26
CA ILE A 68 7.33 3.78 -0.36
C ILE A 68 8.46 3.52 0.62
N ILE A 69 8.76 2.26 0.89
CA ILE A 69 9.94 1.85 1.66
C ILE A 69 10.89 1.14 0.70
N LEU A 70 12.01 1.77 0.41
CA LEU A 70 13.02 1.29 -0.53
C LEU A 70 14.31 0.96 0.21
N SER A 71 14.77 -0.30 0.14
CA SER A 71 16.08 -0.69 0.66
C SER A 71 17.09 -0.77 -0.47
N LEU A 72 18.25 -0.17 -0.26
CA LEU A 72 19.42 -0.28 -1.13
C LEU A 72 20.47 -1.18 -0.43
N GLY A 73 20.30 -2.50 -0.57
CA GLY A 73 21.13 -3.50 0.10
C GLY A 73 21.12 -3.31 1.63
N ASP A 74 22.28 -3.51 2.24
CA ASP A 74 22.47 -3.40 3.69
C ASP A 74 22.85 -1.98 4.14
N ILE A 75 22.93 -1.02 3.20
CA ILE A 75 23.49 0.30 3.47
C ILE A 75 22.45 1.21 4.10
N ASN A 76 21.31 1.39 3.42
CA ASN A 76 20.24 2.29 3.87
C ASN A 76 18.87 1.86 3.38
N THR A 77 17.88 2.13 4.21
CA THR A 77 16.47 2.04 3.83
C THR A 77 15.86 3.44 3.82
N TYR A 78 15.15 3.74 2.76
CA TYR A 78 14.51 5.02 2.51
C TYR A 78 12.99 4.87 2.70
N PHE A 79 12.42 5.78 3.48
CA PHE A 79 10.97 5.99 3.56
C PHE A 79 10.64 7.23 2.74
N ILE A 80 9.73 7.12 1.78
CA ILE A 80 9.37 8.18 0.85
C ILE A 80 7.85 8.40 0.89
N GLN A 81 7.43 9.61 1.24
CA GLN A 81 6.02 10.01 1.22
C GLN A 81 5.88 11.43 0.68
N GLY A 82 5.42 11.57 -0.56
CA GLY A 82 5.40 12.86 -1.24
C GLY A 82 6.81 13.45 -1.37
N GLN A 83 7.03 14.61 -0.77
CA GLN A 83 8.35 15.28 -0.75
C GLN A 83 9.22 14.87 0.46
N LEU A 84 8.66 14.11 1.40
CA LEU A 84 9.40 13.63 2.57
C LEU A 84 10.22 12.40 2.19
N VAL A 85 11.54 12.49 2.41
CA VAL A 85 12.47 11.38 2.25
C VAL A 85 13.27 11.23 3.54
N LEU A 86 13.14 10.07 4.19
CA LEU A 86 13.90 9.72 5.38
C LEU A 86 14.81 8.52 5.06
N ALA A 87 16.06 8.58 5.47
CA ALA A 87 17.01 7.49 5.32
C ALA A 87 17.51 7.03 6.68
N SER A 88 17.40 5.75 6.97
CA SER A 88 17.93 5.18 8.22
C SER A 88 18.07 3.65 8.10
N PRO A 89 19.13 3.06 8.69
CA PRO A 89 19.27 1.61 8.81
C PRO A 89 18.12 0.97 9.61
N VAL A 90 17.56 1.68 10.60
CA VAL A 90 16.45 1.21 11.43
C VAL A 90 15.17 0.97 10.60
N LEU A 91 15.01 1.68 9.50
CA LEU A 91 13.87 1.46 8.59
C LEU A 91 13.91 0.09 7.90
N ALA A 92 15.05 -0.58 7.86
CA ALA A 92 15.16 -1.94 7.34
C ALA A 92 14.34 -2.93 8.18
N THR A 93 14.41 -2.80 9.51
CA THR A 93 13.60 -3.62 10.43
C THR A 93 12.11 -3.32 10.27
N ALA A 94 11.75 -2.04 10.12
CA ALA A 94 10.37 -1.65 9.87
C ALA A 94 9.85 -2.22 8.54
N LYS A 95 10.66 -2.21 7.49
CA LYS A 95 10.32 -2.82 6.20
C LYS A 95 10.05 -4.32 6.33
N GLU A 96 10.94 -5.03 7.05
CA GLU A 96 10.78 -6.46 7.27
C GLU A 96 9.49 -6.76 8.05
N ALA A 97 9.21 -6.00 9.10
CA ALA A 97 7.96 -6.15 9.86
C ALA A 97 6.71 -5.93 8.99
N VAL A 98 6.73 -4.92 8.12
CA VAL A 98 5.65 -4.65 7.16
C VAL A 98 5.52 -5.81 6.17
N TYR A 99 6.63 -6.33 5.65
CA TYR A 99 6.62 -7.49 4.75
C TYR A 99 6.01 -8.72 5.42
N GLN A 100 6.46 -9.07 6.61
CA GLN A 100 5.93 -10.21 7.37
C GLN A 100 4.44 -10.04 7.68
N PHE A 101 4.01 -8.84 8.00
CA PHE A 101 2.60 -8.52 8.18
C PHE A 101 1.75 -8.78 6.92
N TYR A 102 2.21 -8.34 5.75
CA TYR A 102 1.50 -8.60 4.50
C TYR A 102 1.52 -10.09 4.12
N MET A 103 2.62 -10.79 4.36
CA MET A 103 2.69 -12.23 4.14
C MET A 103 1.74 -13.00 5.06
N ALA A 104 1.64 -12.62 6.32
CA ALA A 104 0.68 -13.19 7.26
C ALA A 104 -0.78 -12.96 6.80
N ARG A 105 -1.09 -11.80 6.22
CA ARG A 105 -2.43 -11.53 5.65
C ARG A 105 -2.77 -12.39 4.43
N LEU A 106 -1.78 -12.82 3.67
CA LEU A 106 -1.96 -13.69 2.50
C LEU A 106 -2.08 -15.16 2.91
N SER A 107 -1.61 -15.55 4.09
CA SER A 107 -1.79 -16.88 4.62
C SER A 107 -3.27 -17.13 4.93
N ALA A 108 -3.75 -18.36 4.74
CA ALA A 108 -5.10 -18.76 5.13
C ALA A 108 -5.18 -18.85 6.66
N LEU A 109 -5.44 -17.71 7.30
CA LEU A 109 -5.48 -17.59 8.75
C LEU A 109 -6.86 -17.91 9.30
N LEU A 110 -6.91 -18.49 10.50
CA LEU A 110 -8.13 -18.66 11.26
C LEU A 110 -8.76 -17.28 11.58
N PRO A 111 -10.10 -17.21 11.75
CA PRO A 111 -10.80 -15.93 12.00
C PRO A 111 -10.26 -15.13 13.20
N LEU A 112 -9.72 -15.82 14.22
CA LEU A 112 -9.10 -15.18 15.38
C LEU A 112 -7.80 -14.46 15.01
N GLU A 113 -6.96 -15.10 14.19
CA GLU A 113 -5.69 -14.52 13.72
C GLU A 113 -5.92 -13.31 12.83
N GLN A 114 -6.97 -13.32 12.00
CA GLN A 114 -7.37 -12.15 11.19
C GLN A 114 -7.77 -10.97 12.07
N ARG A 115 -8.42 -11.18 13.22
CA ARG A 115 -8.74 -10.12 14.18
C ARG A 115 -7.50 -9.54 14.83
N VAL A 116 -6.55 -10.38 15.23
CA VAL A 116 -5.25 -9.94 15.80
C VAL A 116 -4.46 -9.13 14.78
N LEU A 117 -4.40 -9.58 13.53
CA LEU A 117 -3.76 -8.84 12.45
C LEU A 117 -4.43 -7.50 12.16
N GLY A 118 -5.75 -7.42 12.23
CA GLY A 118 -6.48 -6.15 12.08
C GLY A 118 -6.21 -5.16 13.21
N ILE A 119 -5.89 -5.61 14.43
CA ILE A 119 -5.45 -4.78 15.54
C ILE A 119 -4.01 -4.32 15.30
N ALA A 120 -3.12 -5.23 14.89
CA ALA A 120 -1.72 -4.91 14.57
C ALA A 120 -1.62 -3.89 13.43
N GLU A 121 -2.46 -3.98 12.39
CA GLU A 121 -2.54 -3.00 11.30
C GLU A 121 -2.86 -1.59 11.82
N ARG A 122 -3.85 -1.47 12.70
CA ARG A 122 -4.18 -0.17 13.32
C ARG A 122 -3.07 0.36 14.19
N MET A 123 -2.35 -0.50 14.90
CA MET A 123 -1.19 -0.11 15.71
C MET A 123 -0.02 0.35 14.83
N ILE A 124 0.27 -0.35 13.73
CA ILE A 124 1.33 0.05 12.78
C ILE A 124 1.01 1.41 12.17
N ILE A 125 -0.21 1.61 11.67
CA ILE A 125 -0.66 2.90 11.11
C ILE A 125 -0.59 4.01 12.17
N SER A 126 -0.91 3.70 13.42
CA SER A 126 -0.87 4.65 14.54
C SER A 126 0.56 5.00 14.93
N THR A 127 1.47 4.01 14.96
CA THR A 127 2.90 4.23 15.24
C THR A 127 3.61 4.94 14.10
N GLU A 128 3.25 4.69 12.85
CA GLU A 128 3.77 5.45 11.70
C GLU A 128 3.41 6.94 11.82
N LYS A 129 2.17 7.25 12.20
CA LYS A 129 1.74 8.64 12.43
C LYS A 129 2.47 9.29 13.61
N LEU A 130 2.65 8.56 14.72
CA LEU A 130 3.36 9.05 15.90
C LEU A 130 4.85 9.27 15.62
N LEU A 131 5.51 8.32 14.95
CA LEU A 131 6.92 8.45 14.55
C LEU A 131 7.12 9.64 13.60
N LEU A 132 6.24 9.84 12.63
CA LEU A 132 6.29 11.01 11.74
C LEU A 132 6.16 12.31 12.52
N VAL A 133 5.24 12.39 13.49
CA VAL A 133 5.03 13.58 14.32
C VAL A 133 6.25 13.84 15.20
N GLU A 134 6.83 12.82 15.83
CA GLU A 134 8.02 12.97 16.69
C GLU A 134 9.26 13.32 15.90
N ILE A 135 9.50 12.70 14.73
CA ILE A 135 10.63 13.03 13.84
C ILE A 135 10.51 14.46 13.32
N LEU A 136 9.31 14.91 12.95
CA LEU A 136 9.05 16.29 12.51
C LEU A 136 9.27 17.32 13.63
N LYS A 137 9.02 16.96 14.90
CA LYS A 137 9.29 17.80 16.04
C LYS A 137 10.79 17.89 16.36
N LEU A 138 11.54 16.80 16.15
CA LEU A 138 12.91 16.71 16.64
C LEU A 138 13.95 17.47 15.82
N ARG A 139 13.80 17.70 14.51
CA ARG A 139 14.71 18.58 13.72
C ARG A 139 14.18 18.95 12.32
N PRO A 140 13.59 20.15 12.13
CA PRO A 140 13.23 20.60 10.78
C PRO A 140 14.43 20.90 9.87
N ARG A 141 15.67 20.95 10.39
CA ARG A 141 16.88 21.30 9.62
C ARG A 141 17.61 20.13 8.94
N VAL A 142 17.35 18.90 9.35
CA VAL A 142 18.00 17.69 8.77
C VAL A 142 17.28 17.19 7.53
N LEU A 143 16.01 17.58 7.33
CA LEU A 143 15.16 17.12 6.25
C LEU A 143 15.35 17.85 4.92
N LEU A 144 16.09 18.96 4.91
CA LEU A 144 16.41 19.72 3.70
C LEU A 144 17.88 19.52 3.31
N GLY A 145 18.28 18.27 3.09
CA GLY A 145 19.52 17.97 2.38
C GLY A 145 19.40 18.55 0.97
N ARG A 146 19.95 19.75 0.74
CA ARG A 146 20.20 20.25 -0.61
C ARG A 146 21.11 19.24 -1.30
N SER A 147 20.57 18.39 -2.16
CA SER A 147 21.37 17.73 -3.16
C SER A 147 21.87 18.80 -4.12
N LYS A 148 23.10 19.29 -3.92
CA LYS A 148 23.84 19.86 -5.03
C LYS A 148 24.16 18.68 -5.95
N VAL A 149 23.36 18.52 -6.97
CA VAL A 149 23.74 17.75 -8.15
C VAL A 149 24.76 18.61 -8.87
N LEU A 150 26.00 18.13 -8.93
CA LEU A 150 27.01 18.57 -9.88
C LEU A 150 26.59 18.15 -11.29
#